data_93374cd3ec39987ab25f94ae4fa753aa
#
_entry.id   93374cd3ec39987ab25f94ae4fa753aa
#
_cell.length_a   1.000
_cell.length_b   1.000
_cell.length_c   1.000
_cell.angle_alpha   90.00
_cell.angle_beta   90.00
_cell.angle_gamma   90.00
#
_symmetry.space_group_name_H-M   'P 1'
#
loop_
_entity.id
_entity.type
_entity.pdbx_description
1 polymer ?
#
loop_
_entity_poly.entity_id
_entity_poly.type
_entity_poly.pdbx_seq_one_letter_code
_entity_poly.pdbx_strand_id
1 'polypeptide(L)'
;WFRQVPIESFLHNFADWTWDWLDVPALIRDGGFAFENPMIDRDPVPTWVDGPVALLGDAAHAMYPTGSNGASQAIIDARVLGAAMCEHGATVAALSAYDARLCGPISRLILRNRGAGPFGLLNMVDERCGGRFDDIDEVIPPAERNAFMADYKAAAGFAMEALNAAPPTIAPGARVAAAAPGLQRVGSV
;
A
#
# COMPACT_ATOMS: atom_id res chain seq x y z
N TRP A 1 0.63 -5.47 20.25
CA TRP A 1 0.14 -5.18 18.89
C TRP A 1 -1.23 -5.79 18.64
N PHE A 2 -1.49 -7.00 19.06
CA PHE A 2 -2.68 -7.79 18.82
C PHE A 2 -3.35 -8.06 20.17
N ARG A 3 -4.36 -7.26 20.50
CA ARG A 3 -5.00 -7.29 21.80
C ARG A 3 -6.46 -7.71 21.66
N GLN A 4 -6.86 -8.77 22.38
CA GLN A 4 -8.26 -9.12 22.47
C GLN A 4 -9.01 -8.07 23.29
N VAL A 5 -10.17 -7.65 22.80
CA VAL A 5 -11.03 -6.65 23.45
C VAL A 5 -12.44 -7.19 23.61
N PRO A 6 -13.16 -6.76 24.66
CA PRO A 6 -14.57 -7.10 24.81
C PRO A 6 -15.38 -6.54 23.64
N ILE A 7 -16.27 -7.34 23.06
CA ILE A 7 -17.16 -6.93 21.97
C ILE A 7 -18.01 -5.73 22.40
N GLU A 8 -18.45 -5.69 23.63
CA GLU A 8 -19.27 -4.64 24.21
C GLU A 8 -18.60 -3.27 24.18
N SER A 9 -17.25 -3.24 24.18
CA SER A 9 -16.50 -1.97 24.18
C SER A 9 -16.69 -1.14 22.91
N PHE A 10 -17.05 -1.75 21.79
CA PHE A 10 -17.23 -1.06 20.50
C PHE A 10 -18.57 -1.36 19.82
N LEU A 11 -19.32 -2.38 20.24
CA LEU A 11 -20.57 -2.81 19.61
C LEU A 11 -21.61 -1.67 19.50
N HIS A 12 -21.62 -0.76 20.47
CA HIS A 12 -22.51 0.39 20.46
C HIS A 12 -22.35 1.31 19.24
N ASN A 13 -21.17 1.33 18.60
CA ASN A 13 -20.92 2.11 17.38
C ASN A 13 -21.67 1.54 16.17
N PHE A 14 -22.16 0.30 16.24
CA PHE A 14 -22.83 -0.42 15.17
C PHE A 14 -24.29 -0.74 15.53
N ALA A 15 -24.83 -0.20 16.62
CA ALA A 15 -26.14 -0.58 17.18
C ALA A 15 -27.28 -0.45 16.15
N ASP A 16 -27.21 0.57 15.29
CA ASP A 16 -28.25 0.90 14.29
C ASP A 16 -27.93 0.33 12.90
N TRP A 17 -26.85 -0.47 12.76
CA TRP A 17 -26.46 -1.04 11.47
C TRP A 17 -27.23 -2.32 11.18
N THR A 18 -28.53 -2.16 10.95
CA THR A 18 -29.46 -3.26 10.66
C THR A 18 -30.27 -2.97 9.41
N TRP A 19 -30.32 -3.93 8.50
CA TRP A 19 -31.08 -3.92 7.26
C TRP A 19 -31.82 -5.24 7.13
N ASP A 20 -32.82 -5.33 6.26
CA ASP A 20 -33.59 -6.56 6.01
C ASP A 20 -32.72 -7.78 5.69
N TRP A 21 -31.56 -7.55 5.10
CA TRP A 21 -30.62 -8.56 4.64
C TRP A 21 -29.35 -8.69 5.50
N LEU A 22 -29.11 -7.79 6.47
CA LEU A 22 -27.88 -7.75 7.26
C LEU A 22 -28.14 -7.17 8.65
N ASP A 23 -27.76 -7.92 9.70
CA ASP A 23 -27.68 -7.47 11.09
C ASP A 23 -26.21 -7.47 11.54
N VAL A 24 -25.57 -6.29 11.48
CA VAL A 24 -24.15 -6.14 11.85
C VAL A 24 -23.92 -6.40 13.34
N PRO A 25 -24.75 -5.88 14.27
CA PRO A 25 -24.63 -6.23 15.69
C PRO A 25 -24.67 -7.73 15.96
N ALA A 26 -25.57 -8.48 15.30
CA ALA A 26 -25.62 -9.93 15.44
C ALA A 26 -24.34 -10.59 14.92
N LEU A 27 -23.89 -10.21 13.74
CA LEU A 27 -22.62 -10.73 13.18
C LEU A 27 -21.43 -10.51 14.11
N ILE A 28 -21.33 -9.34 14.71
CA ILE A 28 -20.24 -9.01 15.64
C ILE A 28 -20.32 -9.92 16.88
N ARG A 29 -21.51 -10.14 17.44
CA ARG A 29 -21.71 -11.03 18.62
C ARG A 29 -21.39 -12.48 18.28
N ASP A 30 -21.82 -12.94 17.12
CA ASP A 30 -21.62 -14.34 16.66
C ASP A 30 -20.14 -14.64 16.36
N GLY A 31 -19.32 -13.60 16.12
CA GLY A 31 -17.87 -13.73 15.98
C GLY A 31 -17.15 -14.22 17.23
N GLY A 32 -17.78 -14.13 18.39
CA GLY A 32 -17.33 -14.66 19.68
C GLY A 32 -16.16 -13.91 20.32
N PHE A 33 -15.27 -13.34 19.55
CA PHE A 33 -14.13 -12.55 20.04
C PHE A 33 -13.71 -11.48 19.01
N ALA A 34 -13.12 -10.41 19.52
CA ALA A 34 -12.60 -9.33 18.71
C ALA A 34 -11.17 -8.96 19.11
N PHE A 35 -10.41 -8.47 18.17
CA PHE A 35 -9.05 -8.01 18.38
C PHE A 35 -8.89 -6.57 17.91
N GLU A 36 -8.18 -5.79 18.73
CA GLU A 36 -7.74 -4.46 18.38
C GLU A 36 -6.33 -4.52 17.79
N ASN A 37 -6.16 -3.92 16.62
CA ASN A 37 -4.86 -3.74 15.98
C ASN A 37 -4.66 -2.25 15.72
N PRO A 38 -3.51 -1.68 16.09
CA PRO A 38 -3.24 -0.29 15.78
C PRO A 38 -3.07 -0.08 14.27
N MET A 39 -3.66 0.98 13.76
CA MET A 39 -3.39 1.46 12.41
C MET A 39 -2.07 2.23 12.44
N ILE A 40 -1.03 1.66 11.87
CA ILE A 40 0.32 2.22 11.90
C ILE A 40 0.82 2.48 10.50
N ASP A 41 1.42 3.65 10.32
CA ASP A 41 2.26 3.96 9.19
C ASP A 41 3.58 4.58 9.66
N ARG A 42 4.44 4.89 8.74
CA ARG A 42 5.71 5.54 8.99
C ARG A 42 5.84 6.81 8.16
N ASP A 43 6.44 7.85 8.74
CA ASP A 43 6.81 9.02 7.98
C ASP A 43 7.80 8.65 6.87
N PRO A 44 7.61 9.19 5.65
CA PRO A 44 8.58 9.03 4.58
C PRO A 44 9.96 9.49 5.01
N VAL A 45 10.97 8.73 4.63
CA VAL A 45 12.38 9.06 4.83
C VAL A 45 13.02 9.42 3.48
N PRO A 46 14.10 10.20 3.48
CA PRO A 46 14.73 10.66 2.22
C PRO A 46 15.40 9.55 1.42
N THR A 47 15.76 8.45 2.07
CA THR A 47 16.37 7.28 1.45
C THR A 47 16.13 6.03 2.28
N TRP A 48 16.08 4.88 1.62
CA TRP A 48 15.99 3.55 2.24
C TRP A 48 17.33 2.82 2.27
N VAL A 49 18.40 3.47 1.82
CA VAL A 49 19.71 2.85 1.65
C VAL A 49 20.76 3.59 2.49
N ASP A 50 21.57 2.81 3.19
CA ASP A 50 22.77 3.28 3.88
C ASP A 50 23.92 2.30 3.60
N GLY A 51 24.85 2.71 2.73
CA GLY A 51 25.96 1.86 2.30
C GLY A 51 25.47 0.52 1.74
N PRO A 52 25.88 -0.62 2.31
CA PRO A 52 25.49 -1.96 1.85
C PRO A 52 24.13 -2.43 2.39
N VAL A 53 23.37 -1.60 3.10
CA VAL A 53 22.08 -1.94 3.69
C VAL A 53 20.96 -1.26 2.94
N ALA A 54 19.89 -2.01 2.64
CA ALA A 54 18.65 -1.48 2.08
C ALA A 54 17.45 -1.97 2.87
N LEU A 55 16.45 -1.10 3.04
CA LEU A 55 15.14 -1.44 3.60
C LEU A 55 14.18 -1.83 2.46
N LEU A 56 13.29 -2.80 2.73
CA LEU A 56 12.24 -3.24 1.82
C LEU A 56 10.93 -3.46 2.58
N GLY A 57 9.81 -3.37 1.87
CA GLY A 57 8.49 -3.62 2.43
C GLY A 57 8.19 -2.72 3.62
N ASP A 58 7.54 -3.25 4.66
CA ASP A 58 7.13 -2.46 5.83
C ASP A 58 8.31 -1.82 6.59
N ALA A 59 9.52 -2.37 6.48
CA ALA A 59 10.72 -1.74 7.05
C ALA A 59 11.04 -0.40 6.38
N ALA A 60 10.75 -0.27 5.08
CA ALA A 60 10.97 0.93 4.28
C ALA A 60 9.74 1.85 4.29
N HIS A 61 8.54 1.28 4.17
CA HIS A 61 7.33 2.02 3.82
C HIS A 61 6.04 1.45 4.42
N ALA A 62 6.04 1.12 5.73
CA ALA A 62 4.80 0.81 6.43
C ALA A 62 3.76 1.90 6.16
N MET A 63 2.57 1.51 5.71
CA MET A 63 1.52 2.43 5.28
C MET A 63 0.15 2.00 5.79
N TYR A 64 -0.76 2.93 5.94
CA TYR A 64 -2.15 2.60 6.27
C TYR A 64 -2.74 1.65 5.23
N PRO A 65 -3.50 0.62 5.68
CA PRO A 65 -4.07 -0.40 4.79
C PRO A 65 -5.24 0.10 3.93
N THR A 66 -5.58 1.38 3.99
CA THR A 66 -6.69 2.01 3.26
C THR A 66 -6.67 1.73 1.77
N GLY A 67 -5.49 1.59 1.17
CA GLY A 67 -5.33 1.30 -0.26
C GLY A 67 -5.03 -0.17 -0.58
N SER A 68 -4.88 -1.05 0.41
CA SER A 68 -4.48 -2.46 0.25
C SER A 68 -3.17 -2.64 -0.54
N ASN A 69 -2.22 -1.70 -0.42
CA ASN A 69 -1.05 -1.58 -1.29
C ASN A 69 0.22 -2.21 -0.70
N GLY A 70 0.33 -2.38 0.63
CA GLY A 70 1.59 -2.70 1.31
C GLY A 70 2.27 -3.95 0.74
N ALA A 71 1.57 -5.08 0.70
CA ALA A 71 2.11 -6.34 0.18
C ALA A 71 2.51 -6.26 -1.30
N SER A 72 1.70 -5.59 -2.12
CA SER A 72 2.00 -5.40 -3.55
C SER A 72 3.25 -4.56 -3.76
N GLN A 73 3.43 -3.50 -2.97
CA GLN A 73 4.64 -2.67 -3.03
C GLN A 73 5.87 -3.44 -2.57
N ALA A 74 5.78 -4.27 -1.53
CA ALA A 74 6.90 -5.13 -1.12
C ALA A 74 7.34 -6.13 -2.21
N ILE A 75 6.38 -6.66 -2.99
CA ILE A 75 6.69 -7.50 -4.17
C ILE A 75 7.39 -6.67 -5.26
N ILE A 76 6.93 -5.44 -5.50
CA ILE A 76 7.55 -4.52 -6.46
C ILE A 76 8.98 -4.18 -6.03
N ASP A 77 9.21 -3.91 -4.73
CA ASP A 77 10.55 -3.68 -4.19
C ASP A 77 11.50 -4.82 -4.55
N ALA A 78 11.12 -6.06 -4.24
CA ALA A 78 11.94 -7.22 -4.54
C ALA A 78 12.26 -7.35 -6.04
N ARG A 79 11.27 -7.07 -6.91
CA ARG A 79 11.47 -7.11 -8.36
C ARG A 79 12.37 -6.00 -8.88
N VAL A 80 12.20 -4.78 -8.37
CA VAL A 80 13.02 -3.63 -8.78
C VAL A 80 14.46 -3.78 -8.27
N LEU A 81 14.63 -4.21 -7.03
CA LEU A 81 15.96 -4.53 -6.50
C LEU A 81 16.62 -5.66 -7.30
N GLY A 82 15.88 -6.72 -7.62
CA GLY A 82 16.37 -7.80 -8.47
C GLY A 82 16.82 -7.32 -9.87
N ALA A 83 16.04 -6.43 -10.49
CA ALA A 83 16.40 -5.81 -11.77
C ALA A 83 17.69 -4.98 -11.65
N ALA A 84 17.81 -4.16 -10.61
CA ALA A 84 19.00 -3.36 -10.34
C ALA A 84 20.24 -4.26 -10.09
N MET A 85 20.07 -5.40 -9.42
CA MET A 85 21.15 -6.37 -9.26
C MET A 85 21.53 -7.06 -10.58
N CYS A 86 20.58 -7.29 -11.46
CA CYS A 86 20.89 -7.81 -12.82
C CYS A 86 21.74 -6.82 -13.61
N GLU A 87 21.55 -5.52 -13.41
CA GLU A 87 22.27 -4.45 -14.12
C GLU A 87 23.60 -4.09 -13.48
N HIS A 88 23.63 -3.94 -12.16
CA HIS A 88 24.78 -3.40 -11.42
C HIS A 88 25.52 -4.43 -10.56
N GLY A 89 25.11 -5.70 -10.58
CA GLY A 89 25.62 -6.73 -9.66
C GLY A 89 25.11 -6.55 -8.22
N ALA A 90 25.54 -7.41 -7.32
CA ALA A 90 25.26 -7.28 -5.88
C ALA A 90 26.16 -6.21 -5.25
N THR A 91 25.86 -4.94 -5.50
CA THR A 91 26.69 -3.79 -5.14
C THR A 91 25.85 -2.67 -4.53
N VAL A 92 26.50 -1.70 -3.88
CA VAL A 92 25.84 -0.47 -3.39
C VAL A 92 25.17 0.30 -4.54
N ALA A 93 25.72 0.25 -5.75
CA ALA A 93 25.10 0.89 -6.90
C ALA A 93 23.71 0.30 -7.23
N ALA A 94 23.53 -1.02 -7.09
CA ALA A 94 22.22 -1.65 -7.25
C ALA A 94 21.22 -1.16 -6.17
N LEU A 95 21.66 -1.02 -4.93
CA LEU A 95 20.82 -0.51 -3.84
C LEU A 95 20.42 0.94 -4.08
N SER A 96 21.36 1.79 -4.52
CA SER A 96 21.09 3.18 -4.86
C SER A 96 20.12 3.31 -6.04
N ALA A 97 20.25 2.47 -7.06
CA ALA A 97 19.34 2.45 -8.21
C ALA A 97 17.90 2.02 -7.80
N TYR A 98 17.78 1.05 -6.90
CA TYR A 98 16.52 0.65 -6.30
C TYR A 98 15.86 1.81 -5.55
N ASP A 99 16.60 2.45 -4.64
CA ASP A 99 16.15 3.58 -3.84
C ASP A 99 15.67 4.75 -4.73
N ALA A 100 16.50 5.18 -5.66
CA ALA A 100 16.18 6.26 -6.59
C ALA A 100 14.90 6.01 -7.40
N ARG A 101 14.59 4.75 -7.68
CA ARG A 101 13.39 4.38 -8.45
C ARG A 101 12.12 4.37 -7.60
N LEU A 102 12.17 3.94 -6.35
CA LEU A 102 10.97 3.64 -5.55
C LEU A 102 10.74 4.57 -4.36
N CYS A 103 11.78 5.05 -3.68
CA CYS A 103 11.62 5.82 -2.44
C CYS A 103 10.68 7.02 -2.61
N GLY A 104 10.89 7.84 -3.62
CA GLY A 104 10.06 9.02 -3.86
C GLY A 104 8.59 8.71 -4.23
N PRO A 105 8.32 7.85 -5.21
CA PRO A 105 6.95 7.46 -5.57
C PRO A 105 6.17 6.83 -4.39
N ILE A 106 6.78 5.91 -3.65
CA ILE A 106 6.11 5.23 -2.53
C ILE A 106 5.92 6.18 -1.35
N SER A 107 6.84 7.10 -1.10
CA SER A 107 6.67 8.17 -0.11
C SER A 107 5.41 8.99 -0.38
N ARG A 108 5.14 9.34 -1.63
CA ARG A 108 3.89 10.03 -2.01
C ARG A 108 2.65 9.16 -1.80
N LEU A 109 2.75 7.85 -2.04
CA LEU A 109 1.64 6.92 -1.80
C LEU A 109 1.31 6.81 -0.31
N ILE A 110 2.31 6.75 0.58
CA ILE A 110 2.11 6.76 2.05
C ILE A 110 1.29 7.98 2.45
N LEU A 111 1.71 9.17 2.02
CA LEU A 111 1.02 10.42 2.35
C LEU A 111 -0.41 10.46 1.78
N ARG A 112 -0.62 9.92 0.59
CA ARG A 112 -1.94 9.81 -0.01
C ARG A 112 -2.86 8.87 0.76
N ASN A 113 -2.35 7.76 1.25
CA ASN A 113 -3.12 6.82 2.08
C ASN A 113 -3.57 7.43 3.42
N ARG A 114 -2.81 8.37 3.98
CA ARG A 114 -3.24 9.17 5.15
C ARG A 114 -4.45 10.04 4.87
N GLY A 115 -4.62 10.50 3.64
CA GLY A 115 -5.78 11.25 3.15
C GLY A 115 -6.97 10.37 2.76
N ALA A 116 -7.17 9.23 3.44
CA ALA A 116 -8.22 8.25 3.20
C ALA A 116 -8.08 7.39 1.93
N GLY A 117 -7.10 7.62 1.07
CA GLY A 117 -6.88 6.82 -0.14
C GLY A 117 -8.15 6.66 -0.98
N PRO A 118 -8.53 5.42 -1.35
CA PRO A 118 -9.76 5.17 -2.13
C PRO A 118 -11.04 5.44 -1.33
N PHE A 119 -10.98 5.46 0.01
CA PHE A 119 -12.13 5.78 0.87
C PHE A 119 -12.46 7.28 0.92
N GLY A 120 -11.68 8.14 0.26
CA GLY A 120 -12.03 9.55 0.08
C GLY A 120 -13.39 9.78 -0.56
N LEU A 121 -13.90 8.80 -1.32
CA LEU A 121 -15.29 8.84 -1.83
C LEU A 121 -16.32 8.85 -0.70
N LEU A 122 -16.08 8.16 0.42
CA LEU A 122 -16.99 8.17 1.57
C LEU A 122 -17.02 9.55 2.23
N ASN A 123 -15.86 10.22 2.33
CA ASN A 123 -15.80 11.59 2.84
C ASN A 123 -16.61 12.54 1.94
N MET A 124 -16.52 12.38 0.62
CA MET A 124 -17.32 13.18 -0.32
C MET A 124 -18.83 12.96 -0.15
N VAL A 125 -19.27 11.72 0.13
CA VAL A 125 -20.68 11.43 0.43
C VAL A 125 -21.10 12.11 1.72
N ASP A 126 -20.30 12.00 2.78
CA ASP A 126 -20.59 12.63 4.07
C ASP A 126 -20.69 14.16 3.94
N GLU A 127 -19.72 14.79 3.28
CA GLU A 127 -19.68 16.24 3.04
C GLU A 127 -20.86 16.75 2.21
N ARG A 128 -21.33 15.97 1.23
CA ARG A 128 -22.40 16.40 0.31
C ARG A 128 -23.81 16.16 0.82
N CYS A 129 -24.03 15.09 1.58
CA CYS A 129 -25.37 14.70 2.01
C CYS A 129 -25.45 14.10 3.43
N GLY A 130 -24.37 14.16 4.23
CA GLY A 130 -24.34 13.56 5.56
C GLY A 130 -24.54 12.04 5.55
N GLY A 131 -24.12 11.37 4.49
CA GLY A 131 -24.24 9.91 4.34
C GLY A 131 -25.65 9.42 4.02
N ARG A 132 -26.63 10.31 3.75
CA ARG A 132 -28.02 9.96 3.46
C ARG A 132 -28.37 10.30 2.02
N PHE A 133 -28.79 9.30 1.26
CA PHE A 133 -29.18 9.45 -0.14
C PHE A 133 -30.09 8.28 -0.58
N ASP A 134 -30.91 8.52 -1.56
CA ASP A 134 -31.72 7.47 -2.23
C ASP A 134 -30.97 6.91 -3.44
N ASP A 135 -30.28 7.79 -4.19
CA ASP A 135 -29.45 7.43 -5.33
C ASP A 135 -28.06 8.04 -5.21
N ILE A 136 -27.03 7.20 -5.18
CA ILE A 136 -25.63 7.63 -5.10
C ILE A 136 -25.18 8.42 -6.33
N ASP A 137 -25.81 8.21 -7.49
CA ASP A 137 -25.48 8.90 -8.73
C ASP A 137 -25.86 10.39 -8.68
N GLU A 138 -26.85 10.75 -7.85
CA GLU A 138 -27.20 12.15 -7.58
C GLU A 138 -26.18 12.84 -6.66
N VAL A 139 -25.54 12.11 -5.77
CA VAL A 139 -24.56 12.64 -4.82
C VAL A 139 -23.19 12.77 -5.46
N ILE A 140 -22.74 11.70 -6.10
CA ILE A 140 -21.45 11.63 -6.80
C ILE A 140 -21.69 10.93 -8.14
N PRO A 141 -21.78 11.66 -9.24
CA PRO A 141 -22.00 11.08 -10.56
C PRO A 141 -20.99 9.97 -10.91
N PRO A 142 -21.38 8.94 -11.69
CA PRO A 142 -20.47 7.84 -12.06
C PRO A 142 -19.16 8.29 -12.68
N ALA A 143 -19.19 9.34 -13.50
CA ALA A 143 -17.99 9.89 -14.12
C ALA A 143 -16.99 10.42 -13.09
N GLU A 144 -17.48 11.09 -12.03
CA GLU A 144 -16.65 11.62 -10.96
C GLU A 144 -16.05 10.49 -10.09
N ARG A 145 -16.87 9.48 -9.72
CA ARG A 145 -16.39 8.30 -8.98
C ARG A 145 -15.32 7.55 -9.77
N ASN A 146 -15.54 7.34 -11.06
CA ASN A 146 -14.60 6.66 -11.93
C ASN A 146 -13.29 7.45 -12.09
N ALA A 147 -13.36 8.78 -12.24
CA ALA A 147 -12.19 9.64 -12.33
C ALA A 147 -11.37 9.61 -11.03
N PHE A 148 -12.03 9.71 -9.87
CA PHE A 148 -11.38 9.61 -8.56
C PHE A 148 -10.65 8.29 -8.39
N MET A 149 -11.30 7.17 -8.72
CA MET A 149 -10.71 5.83 -8.60
C MET A 149 -9.59 5.60 -9.63
N ALA A 150 -9.72 6.12 -10.85
CA ALA A 150 -8.67 6.03 -11.87
C ALA A 150 -7.42 6.79 -11.45
N ASP A 151 -7.58 8.00 -10.91
CA ASP A 151 -6.48 8.81 -10.38
C ASP A 151 -5.78 8.11 -9.21
N TYR A 152 -6.53 7.53 -8.28
CA TYR A 152 -5.95 6.75 -7.19
C TYR A 152 -5.17 5.54 -7.70
N LYS A 153 -5.75 4.73 -8.62
CA LYS A 153 -5.10 3.55 -9.21
C LYS A 153 -3.82 3.92 -9.96
N ALA A 154 -3.82 5.03 -10.69
CA ALA A 154 -2.64 5.53 -11.38
C ALA A 154 -1.51 5.90 -10.40
N ALA A 155 -1.84 6.63 -9.33
CA ALA A 155 -0.87 7.02 -8.30
C ALA A 155 -0.32 5.83 -7.50
N ALA A 156 -1.13 4.80 -7.29
CA ALA A 156 -0.75 3.56 -6.61
C ALA A 156 0.00 2.57 -7.52
N GLY A 157 0.09 2.86 -8.82
CA GLY A 157 0.74 1.97 -9.80
C GLY A 157 -0.13 0.77 -10.21
N PHE A 158 -1.45 0.84 -10.05
CA PHE A 158 -2.40 -0.24 -10.35
C PHE A 158 -3.27 0.02 -11.57
N ALA A 159 -2.91 0.99 -12.42
CA ALA A 159 -3.59 1.20 -13.69
C ALA A 159 -3.38 -0.03 -14.58
N MET A 160 -4.45 -0.78 -14.84
CA MET A 160 -4.40 -2.10 -15.50
C MET A 160 -3.79 -2.02 -16.90
N GLU A 161 -4.14 -1.00 -17.66
CA GLU A 161 -3.62 -0.77 -19.00
C GLU A 161 -2.10 -0.55 -18.98
N ALA A 162 -1.62 0.25 -18.03
CA ALA A 162 -0.19 0.53 -17.84
C ALA A 162 0.57 -0.73 -17.40
N LEU A 163 0.00 -1.52 -16.49
CA LEU A 163 0.60 -2.78 -16.04
C LEU A 163 0.69 -3.80 -17.16
N ASN A 164 -0.37 -3.94 -17.95
CA ASN A 164 -0.41 -4.89 -19.07
C ASN A 164 0.51 -4.48 -20.25
N ALA A 165 0.72 -3.19 -20.45
CA ALA A 165 1.62 -2.67 -21.48
C ALA A 165 3.08 -2.63 -21.04
N ALA A 166 3.37 -2.70 -19.74
CA ALA A 166 4.73 -2.62 -19.23
C ALA A 166 5.53 -3.89 -19.56
N PRO A 167 6.78 -3.76 -19.99
CA PRO A 167 7.67 -4.92 -20.14
C PRO A 167 7.93 -5.56 -18.76
N PRO A 168 8.32 -6.84 -18.73
CA PRO A 168 8.74 -7.49 -17.50
C PRO A 168 9.83 -6.68 -16.78
N THR A 169 9.67 -6.42 -15.47
CA THR A 169 10.68 -5.71 -14.67
C THR A 169 12.04 -6.38 -14.71
N ILE A 170 12.05 -7.72 -14.79
CA ILE A 170 13.24 -8.55 -14.97
C ILE A 170 13.03 -9.35 -16.24
N ALA A 171 13.94 -9.23 -17.21
CA ALA A 171 13.85 -9.98 -18.45
C ALA A 171 13.94 -11.49 -18.19
N PRO A 172 13.22 -12.34 -18.97
CA PRO A 172 13.34 -13.78 -18.86
C PRO A 172 14.80 -14.23 -19.03
N GLY A 173 15.29 -15.06 -18.10
CA GLY A 173 16.66 -15.55 -18.12
C GLY A 173 17.74 -14.57 -17.64
N ALA A 174 17.36 -13.37 -17.20
CA ALA A 174 18.31 -12.43 -16.61
C ALA A 174 18.98 -13.03 -15.36
N ARG A 175 20.25 -12.70 -15.18
CA ARG A 175 21.04 -13.10 -14.01
C ARG A 175 21.71 -11.89 -13.40
N VAL A 176 22.01 -11.97 -12.11
CA VAL A 176 22.77 -10.93 -11.41
C VAL A 176 24.09 -10.71 -12.13
N ALA A 177 24.40 -9.46 -12.44
CA ALA A 177 25.67 -9.12 -13.09
C ALA A 177 26.85 -9.51 -12.17
N ALA A 178 27.93 -9.99 -12.77
CA ALA A 178 29.15 -10.27 -12.04
C ALA A 178 29.67 -8.96 -11.44
N ALA A 179 30.08 -8.98 -10.17
CA ALA A 179 30.74 -7.82 -9.57
C ALA A 179 32.01 -7.49 -10.37
N ALA A 180 32.21 -6.22 -10.70
CA ALA A 180 33.44 -5.79 -11.34
C ALA A 180 34.64 -6.19 -10.46
N PRO A 181 35.76 -6.70 -11.06
CA PRO A 181 36.94 -7.04 -10.30
C PRO A 181 37.50 -5.77 -9.61
N GLY A 182 37.46 -5.73 -8.28
CA GLY A 182 37.94 -4.60 -7.49
C GLY A 182 37.04 -4.16 -6.33
N LEU A 183 35.77 -4.57 -6.30
CA LEU A 183 34.94 -4.36 -5.13
C LEU A 183 35.14 -5.51 -4.14
N GLN A 184 35.83 -5.22 -3.04
CA GLN A 184 36.00 -6.15 -1.93
C GLN A 184 34.62 -6.66 -1.49
N ARG A 185 34.44 -7.97 -1.48
CA ARG A 185 33.38 -8.62 -0.73
C ARG A 185 33.54 -8.16 0.72
N VAL A 186 32.52 -7.52 1.29
CA VAL A 186 32.46 -7.30 2.73
C VAL A 186 32.62 -8.67 3.38
N GLY A 187 33.69 -8.82 4.17
CA GLY A 187 34.14 -10.09 4.66
C GLY A 187 33.07 -10.88 5.37
N SER A 188 33.06 -12.17 5.14
CA SER A 188 32.43 -13.17 5.99
C SER A 188 32.96 -13.00 7.42
N VAL A 189 32.05 -12.60 8.33
CA VAL A 189 32.22 -12.76 9.77
C VAL A 189 31.70 -14.12 10.16
#